data_1e6108923929c65daa876392f4197fea
#
_entry.id   1e6108923929c65daa876392f4197fea
#
_cell.length_a   1.000
_cell.length_b   1.000
_cell.length_c   1.000
_cell.angle_alpha   90.00
_cell.angle_beta   90.00
_cell.angle_gamma   90.00
#
_symmetry.space_group_name_H-M   'P 1'
#
loop_
_entity.id
_entity.type
_entity.pdbx_description
1 polymer ?
#
loop_
_entity_poly.entity_id
_entity_poly.type
_entity_poly.pdbx_seq_one_letter_code
_entity_poly.pdbx_strand_id
1 'polypeptide(L)'
;MRLEEIKKELPETPDFIHRMMVEEVENQLGKKDTAVSIRTPRKKRKWSPVRAAAVAALCALGFSTVAYAGYQLYTMYVEKQGKYGISAGITMEKGTTFFAVPDEIPQVKIQAGYIPEGMEWVDDASGKTRLFYSETPDQGGISIGTVLLDSDDTDQILTETGVIESEKRTFGSREGIYLRFQDLEQDKTFNQVIYLLCPEEYQVVIMNIGDDVTKEDAVKFAENLSFVKTGEMEKTENLYSWSEYVSPETEEAEPLETSIAENELPVVKPGEWLEQRVTGETENGEYLELDEVQMRVDSVQVSDDLSLLDGAALPDGWKEALGSDGKLAVNNLSYIKRGDGVETLDQVVKTETIDQKLLYVTVTYKNPTETPVYHMLYLGSLMLIEQKDGTYSVRDMETGNFQKDGVEYDFVKGDGVASSTEMAYYSIHDEYGNGGNYIPVLKAGEEVQVDMAWIVNEPDLSKAFLNLSGEGSCWEFTETVRETGLVDIRQ
;
A
#
# COMPACT_ATOMS: atom_id res chain seq x y z
N MET A 1 -32.84 -12.69 -33.98
CA MET A 1 -31.66 -13.24 -34.64
C MET A 1 -31.76 -14.74 -34.67
N ARG A 2 -31.73 -15.39 -35.83
CA ARG A 2 -31.85 -16.86 -35.93
C ARG A 2 -30.48 -17.47 -35.78
N LEU A 3 -30.39 -18.66 -35.17
CA LEU A 3 -29.13 -19.43 -34.92
C LEU A 3 -28.24 -19.57 -36.17
N GLU A 4 -28.85 -19.58 -37.37
CA GLU A 4 -28.14 -19.67 -38.64
C GLU A 4 -27.51 -18.35 -39.12
N GLU A 5 -27.91 -17.21 -38.55
CA GLU A 5 -27.32 -15.89 -38.84
C GLU A 5 -26.07 -15.70 -37.97
N ILE A 6 -26.08 -16.19 -36.72
CA ILE A 6 -24.93 -16.18 -35.80
C ILE A 6 -23.80 -17.06 -36.30
N LYS A 7 -24.13 -18.22 -36.93
CA LYS A 7 -23.13 -19.13 -37.50
C LYS A 7 -22.32 -18.56 -38.67
N LYS A 8 -22.81 -17.50 -39.31
CA LYS A 8 -22.10 -16.88 -40.45
C LYS A 8 -21.12 -15.76 -40.01
N GLU A 9 -21.22 -15.32 -38.78
CA GLU A 9 -20.37 -14.26 -38.23
C GLU A 9 -19.29 -14.81 -37.29
N LEU A 10 -19.37 -16.11 -36.92
CA LEU A 10 -18.32 -16.76 -36.12
C LEU A 10 -17.17 -17.20 -37.04
N PRO A 11 -15.91 -16.93 -36.69
CA PRO A 11 -14.78 -17.46 -37.43
C PRO A 11 -14.82 -19.01 -37.41
N GLU A 12 -14.48 -19.64 -38.53
CA GLU A 12 -14.41 -21.09 -38.61
C GLU A 12 -13.40 -21.64 -37.61
N THR A 13 -13.85 -22.54 -36.74
CA THR A 13 -12.96 -23.21 -35.78
C THR A 13 -11.83 -23.87 -36.53
N PRO A 14 -10.56 -23.61 -36.22
CA PRO A 14 -9.43 -24.23 -36.87
C PRO A 14 -9.55 -25.78 -36.89
N ASP A 15 -9.23 -26.41 -38.01
CA ASP A 15 -9.38 -27.86 -38.21
C ASP A 15 -8.67 -28.70 -37.14
N PHE A 16 -7.62 -28.22 -36.53
CA PHE A 16 -6.92 -28.92 -35.46
C PHE A 16 -7.74 -28.97 -34.15
N ILE A 17 -8.45 -27.88 -33.82
CA ILE A 17 -9.33 -27.81 -32.65
C ILE A 17 -10.54 -28.73 -32.88
N HIS A 18 -11.09 -28.74 -34.09
CA HIS A 18 -12.18 -29.62 -34.42
C HIS A 18 -11.75 -31.11 -34.29
N ARG A 19 -10.53 -31.46 -34.75
CA ARG A 19 -9.98 -32.83 -34.60
C ARG A 19 -9.74 -33.18 -33.13
N MET A 20 -9.17 -32.30 -32.33
CA MET A 20 -8.96 -32.53 -30.88
C MET A 20 -10.28 -32.79 -30.15
N MET A 21 -11.31 -31.98 -30.44
CA MET A 21 -12.64 -32.17 -29.84
C MET A 21 -13.29 -33.50 -30.24
N VAL A 22 -13.16 -33.90 -31.51
CA VAL A 22 -13.68 -35.20 -32.00
C VAL A 22 -12.93 -36.35 -31.36
N GLU A 23 -11.61 -36.28 -31.28
CA GLU A 23 -10.75 -37.33 -30.70
C GLU A 23 -10.98 -37.50 -29.19
N GLU A 24 -11.17 -36.38 -28.44
CA GLU A 24 -11.49 -36.43 -27.01
C GLU A 24 -12.89 -36.99 -26.76
N VAL A 25 -13.88 -36.58 -27.57
CA VAL A 25 -15.24 -37.12 -27.49
C VAL A 25 -15.25 -38.64 -27.84
N GLU A 26 -14.51 -39.08 -28.85
CA GLU A 26 -14.37 -40.49 -29.21
C GLU A 26 -13.64 -41.28 -28.13
N ASN A 27 -12.60 -40.73 -27.51
CA ASN A 27 -11.88 -41.33 -26.37
C ASN A 27 -12.77 -41.51 -25.14
N GLN A 28 -13.66 -40.54 -24.89
CA GLN A 28 -14.60 -40.61 -23.76
C GLN A 28 -15.79 -41.54 -24.05
N LEU A 29 -16.26 -41.61 -25.30
CA LEU A 29 -17.33 -42.51 -25.72
C LEU A 29 -16.85 -43.97 -25.86
N GLY A 30 -15.62 -44.19 -26.29
CA GLY A 30 -15.01 -45.53 -26.41
C GLY A 30 -14.75 -46.26 -25.09
N LYS A 31 -14.89 -45.57 -23.96
CA LYS A 31 -14.76 -46.18 -22.61
C LYS A 31 -16.06 -46.66 -21.99
N LYS A 32 -17.19 -46.65 -22.70
CA LYS A 32 -18.50 -47.15 -22.24
C LYS A 32 -19.22 -48.01 -23.26
N ASP A 33 -18.82 -49.26 -23.37
CA ASP A 33 -19.71 -50.29 -23.84
C ASP A 33 -20.61 -50.77 -22.71
N THR A 34 -21.81 -50.23 -22.66
CA THR A 34 -22.99 -50.95 -22.15
C THR A 34 -24.27 -50.33 -22.72
N ALA A 35 -24.88 -51.04 -23.62
CA ALA A 35 -26.14 -50.72 -24.24
C ALA A 35 -27.28 -50.60 -23.24
N VAL A 36 -28.03 -49.49 -23.27
CA VAL A 36 -29.32 -49.38 -22.58
C VAL A 36 -30.41 -48.94 -23.55
N SER A 37 -31.32 -49.89 -23.77
CA SER A 37 -32.56 -49.82 -24.52
C SER A 37 -33.46 -48.66 -24.04
N ILE A 38 -33.94 -47.83 -24.97
CA ILE A 38 -34.91 -46.76 -24.71
C ILE A 38 -36.32 -47.35 -24.74
N ARG A 39 -36.99 -47.31 -23.60
CA ARG A 39 -38.46 -47.37 -23.47
C ARG A 39 -38.98 -46.21 -22.66
N THR A 40 -39.77 -45.34 -23.30
CA THR A 40 -40.54 -44.29 -22.62
C THR A 40 -41.71 -44.85 -21.81
N PRO A 41 -41.98 -44.35 -20.59
CA PRO A 41 -43.21 -43.59 -20.36
C PRO A 41 -43.07 -42.39 -19.46
N ARG A 42 -43.95 -41.38 -19.68
CA ARG A 42 -44.11 -40.18 -18.92
C ARG A 42 -44.42 -40.45 -17.45
N LYS A 43 -43.51 -39.98 -16.53
CA LYS A 43 -43.84 -39.60 -15.15
C LYS A 43 -42.85 -38.53 -14.70
N LYS A 44 -43.35 -37.45 -14.07
CA LYS A 44 -42.56 -36.39 -13.43
C LYS A 44 -41.54 -37.05 -12.49
N ARG A 45 -40.28 -37.05 -12.86
CA ARG A 45 -39.20 -37.60 -12.06
C ARG A 45 -38.34 -36.50 -11.53
N LYS A 46 -38.24 -36.41 -10.20
CA LYS A 46 -37.28 -35.55 -9.49
C LYS A 46 -35.89 -35.91 -9.99
N TRP A 47 -35.13 -34.91 -10.39
CA TRP A 47 -33.73 -35.11 -10.81
C TRP A 47 -32.93 -35.66 -9.63
N SER A 48 -32.19 -36.73 -9.86
CA SER A 48 -31.27 -37.25 -8.85
C SER A 48 -30.05 -36.32 -8.77
N PRO A 49 -29.43 -36.14 -7.59
CA PRO A 49 -28.25 -35.25 -7.43
C PRO A 49 -27.09 -35.66 -8.36
N VAL A 50 -27.00 -36.91 -8.76
CA VAL A 50 -25.98 -37.44 -9.72
C VAL A 50 -26.19 -36.86 -11.14
N ARG A 51 -27.44 -36.60 -11.58
CA ARG A 51 -27.70 -36.00 -12.91
C ARG A 51 -27.52 -34.49 -12.91
N ALA A 52 -27.79 -33.82 -11.79
CA ALA A 52 -27.47 -32.41 -11.62
C ALA A 52 -25.94 -32.18 -11.61
N ALA A 53 -25.18 -33.08 -10.97
CA ALA A 53 -23.72 -33.07 -11.00
C ALA A 53 -23.14 -33.33 -12.37
N ALA A 54 -23.76 -34.25 -13.15
CA ALA A 54 -23.30 -34.57 -14.54
C ALA A 54 -23.58 -33.39 -15.50
N VAL A 55 -24.70 -32.66 -15.36
CA VAL A 55 -24.98 -31.49 -16.18
C VAL A 55 -24.08 -30.32 -15.77
N ALA A 56 -23.84 -30.15 -14.48
CA ALA A 56 -22.88 -29.17 -13.98
C ALA A 56 -21.44 -29.45 -14.44
N ALA A 57 -21.04 -30.76 -14.47
CA ALA A 57 -19.75 -31.17 -15.01
C ALA A 57 -19.64 -30.96 -16.54
N LEU A 58 -20.74 -31.18 -17.29
CA LEU A 58 -20.77 -30.93 -18.75
C LEU A 58 -20.77 -29.40 -19.06
N CYS A 59 -21.40 -28.58 -18.23
CA CYS A 59 -21.31 -27.14 -18.36
C CYS A 59 -19.90 -26.66 -18.00
N ALA A 60 -19.29 -27.17 -16.93
CA ALA A 60 -17.91 -26.87 -16.57
C ALA A 60 -16.90 -27.30 -17.65
N LEU A 61 -17.08 -28.47 -18.28
CA LEU A 61 -16.23 -28.90 -19.36
C LEU A 61 -16.45 -28.12 -20.66
N GLY A 62 -17.67 -27.63 -20.93
CA GLY A 62 -17.96 -26.80 -22.11
C GLY A 62 -17.33 -25.40 -22.00
N PHE A 63 -17.22 -24.85 -20.80
CA PHE A 63 -16.55 -23.57 -20.55
C PHE A 63 -15.02 -23.71 -20.45
N SER A 64 -14.51 -24.86 -19.92
CA SER A 64 -13.08 -25.08 -19.79
C SER A 64 -12.36 -25.22 -21.13
N THR A 65 -13.06 -25.66 -22.20
CA THR A 65 -12.43 -25.84 -23.53
C THR A 65 -12.21 -24.50 -24.26
N VAL A 66 -13.09 -23.51 -24.08
CA VAL A 66 -12.89 -22.17 -24.66
C VAL A 66 -11.82 -21.40 -23.85
N ALA A 67 -11.87 -21.55 -22.55
CA ALA A 67 -10.88 -20.98 -21.64
C ALA A 67 -9.49 -21.61 -21.84
N TYR A 68 -9.40 -22.94 -22.02
CA TYR A 68 -8.13 -23.64 -22.29
C TYR A 68 -7.51 -23.21 -23.63
N ALA A 69 -8.31 -22.91 -24.65
CA ALA A 69 -7.81 -22.38 -25.92
C ALA A 69 -7.31 -20.92 -25.77
N GLY A 70 -7.96 -20.09 -24.92
CA GLY A 70 -7.48 -18.75 -24.57
C GLY A 70 -6.24 -18.76 -23.67
N TYR A 71 -6.16 -19.73 -22.76
CA TYR A 71 -5.06 -19.89 -21.81
C TYR A 71 -3.68 -20.12 -22.49
N GLN A 72 -3.66 -20.82 -23.62
CA GLN A 72 -2.41 -21.05 -24.37
C GLN A 72 -1.95 -19.84 -25.19
N LEU A 73 -2.73 -18.77 -25.25
CA LEU A 73 -2.40 -17.59 -26.03
C LEU A 73 -1.56 -16.58 -25.27
N TYR A 74 -1.65 -16.56 -23.95
CA TYR A 74 -0.90 -15.66 -23.08
C TYR A 74 0.16 -16.44 -22.33
N THR A 75 1.37 -15.92 -22.32
CA THR A 75 2.46 -16.43 -21.49
C THR A 75 3.16 -15.28 -20.79
N MET A 76 3.55 -15.50 -19.54
CA MET A 76 4.45 -14.59 -18.86
C MET A 76 5.90 -14.89 -19.22
N TYR A 77 6.73 -13.88 -19.31
CA TYR A 77 8.17 -14.04 -19.41
C TYR A 77 8.87 -13.24 -18.34
N VAL A 78 10.09 -13.65 -18.00
CA VAL A 78 10.99 -12.92 -17.13
C VAL A 78 12.39 -13.04 -17.70
N GLU A 79 13.07 -11.91 -17.86
CA GLU A 79 14.43 -11.81 -18.37
C GLU A 79 15.29 -11.04 -17.38
N LYS A 80 16.53 -11.48 -17.19
CA LYS A 80 17.47 -10.77 -16.31
C LYS A 80 18.00 -9.51 -16.97
N GLN A 81 18.03 -8.43 -16.21
CA GLN A 81 18.65 -7.16 -16.52
C GLN A 81 19.79 -6.94 -15.52
N GLY A 82 21.03 -7.29 -15.92
CA GLY A 82 22.15 -7.30 -14.96
C GLY A 82 22.05 -8.40 -13.91
N LYS A 83 22.57 -8.13 -12.73
CA LYS A 83 22.65 -9.10 -11.62
C LYS A 83 21.37 -9.16 -10.78
N TYR A 84 20.73 -8.02 -10.55
CA TYR A 84 19.61 -7.82 -9.65
C TYR A 84 18.39 -7.13 -10.28
N GLY A 85 18.45 -6.80 -11.55
CA GLY A 85 17.32 -6.29 -12.31
C GLY A 85 16.63 -7.41 -13.08
N ILE A 86 15.34 -7.22 -13.36
CA ILE A 86 14.56 -8.07 -14.25
C ILE A 86 13.66 -7.23 -15.14
N SER A 87 13.31 -7.80 -16.30
CA SER A 87 12.16 -7.39 -17.10
C SER A 87 11.17 -8.55 -17.10
N ALA A 88 9.90 -8.26 -16.86
CA ALA A 88 8.84 -9.24 -16.91
C ALA A 88 7.67 -8.68 -17.73
N GLY A 89 6.90 -9.54 -18.35
CA GLY A 89 5.75 -9.11 -19.13
C GLY A 89 4.88 -10.26 -19.55
N ILE A 90 3.82 -9.91 -20.27
CA ILE A 90 2.87 -10.86 -20.83
C ILE A 90 3.00 -10.79 -22.34
N THR A 91 3.17 -11.93 -22.99
CA THR A 91 3.22 -12.03 -24.44
C THR A 91 2.12 -12.92 -24.95
N MET A 92 1.71 -12.68 -26.21
CA MET A 92 0.85 -13.58 -26.94
C MET A 92 1.65 -14.42 -27.96
N GLU A 93 1.21 -15.63 -28.22
CA GLU A 93 1.82 -16.49 -29.24
C GLU A 93 1.65 -15.87 -30.64
N LYS A 94 2.74 -15.79 -31.41
CA LYS A 94 2.74 -15.15 -32.74
C LYS A 94 1.74 -15.83 -33.68
N GLY A 95 0.82 -15.05 -34.24
CA GLY A 95 -0.14 -15.50 -35.25
C GLY A 95 -1.54 -15.78 -34.69
N THR A 96 -1.78 -15.54 -33.43
CA THR A 96 -3.12 -15.56 -32.84
C THR A 96 -3.83 -14.23 -33.03
N THR A 97 -5.14 -14.31 -33.32
CA THR A 97 -6.00 -13.12 -33.35
C THR A 97 -6.27 -12.71 -31.91
N PHE A 98 -6.00 -11.46 -31.59
CA PHE A 98 -6.30 -10.88 -30.27
C PHE A 98 -7.81 -11.02 -29.96
N PHE A 99 -8.10 -11.52 -28.77
CA PHE A 99 -9.45 -11.44 -28.23
C PHE A 99 -9.54 -10.12 -27.46
N ALA A 100 -10.20 -9.13 -28.03
CA ALA A 100 -10.49 -7.92 -27.32
C ALA A 100 -11.17 -8.25 -25.99
N VAL A 101 -10.68 -7.65 -24.90
CA VAL A 101 -11.35 -7.76 -23.61
C VAL A 101 -12.76 -7.19 -23.76
N PRO A 102 -13.80 -7.90 -23.29
CA PRO A 102 -15.19 -7.40 -23.39
C PRO A 102 -15.36 -6.11 -22.60
N ASP A 103 -16.35 -5.29 -22.97
CA ASP A 103 -16.72 -4.08 -22.21
C ASP A 103 -17.16 -4.38 -20.78
N GLU A 104 -17.61 -5.61 -20.53
CA GLU A 104 -18.00 -6.12 -19.21
C GLU A 104 -17.46 -7.54 -19.03
N ILE A 105 -16.87 -7.82 -17.85
CA ILE A 105 -16.39 -9.13 -17.45
C ILE A 105 -17.16 -9.65 -16.23
N PRO A 106 -17.25 -10.97 -16.03
CA PRO A 106 -17.84 -11.51 -14.82
C PRO A 106 -17.03 -11.10 -13.59
N GLN A 107 -17.69 -10.51 -12.60
CA GLN A 107 -17.07 -10.28 -11.31
C GLN A 107 -16.72 -11.61 -10.64
N VAL A 108 -15.52 -11.71 -10.11
CA VAL A 108 -15.03 -12.92 -9.44
C VAL A 108 -14.62 -12.61 -8.00
N LYS A 109 -14.89 -13.56 -7.12
CA LYS A 109 -14.39 -13.57 -5.76
C LYS A 109 -13.24 -14.57 -5.66
N ILE A 110 -12.10 -14.11 -5.14
CA ILE A 110 -10.95 -14.96 -4.87
C ILE A 110 -11.23 -15.78 -3.60
N GLN A 111 -10.89 -17.05 -3.63
CA GLN A 111 -10.97 -17.96 -2.47
C GLN A 111 -9.66 -18.75 -2.37
N ALA A 112 -9.23 -19.03 -1.16
CA ALA A 112 -8.05 -19.83 -0.89
C ALA A 112 -8.43 -21.24 -0.41
N GLY A 113 -7.89 -22.26 -1.05
CA GLY A 113 -7.95 -23.65 -0.57
C GLY A 113 -6.90 -23.96 0.50
N TYR A 114 -5.93 -23.05 0.70
CA TYR A 114 -4.91 -23.11 1.74
C TYR A 114 -4.66 -21.72 2.30
N ILE A 115 -4.61 -21.61 3.61
CA ILE A 115 -4.21 -20.40 4.35
C ILE A 115 -3.06 -20.83 5.25
N PRO A 116 -1.94 -20.10 5.30
CA PRO A 116 -0.85 -20.37 6.23
C PRO A 116 -1.33 -20.42 7.68
N GLU A 117 -0.73 -21.29 8.48
CA GLU A 117 -1.15 -21.48 9.89
C GLU A 117 -0.99 -20.18 10.69
N GLY A 118 -2.03 -19.78 11.40
CA GLY A 118 -2.04 -18.56 12.21
C GLY A 118 -2.46 -17.30 11.47
N MET A 119 -2.71 -17.36 10.15
CA MET A 119 -3.22 -16.22 9.39
C MET A 119 -4.74 -16.15 9.38
N GLU A 120 -5.24 -14.91 9.40
CA GLU A 120 -6.65 -14.60 9.20
C GLU A 120 -6.87 -13.95 7.84
N TRP A 121 -8.00 -14.31 7.19
CA TRP A 121 -8.43 -13.71 5.94
C TRP A 121 -9.37 -12.55 6.22
N VAL A 122 -9.06 -11.37 5.70
CA VAL A 122 -9.89 -10.17 5.84
C VAL A 122 -10.15 -9.56 4.46
N ASP A 123 -11.43 -9.41 4.12
CA ASP A 123 -11.85 -8.61 2.97
C ASP A 123 -12.11 -7.18 3.48
N ASP A 124 -11.38 -6.20 3.01
CA ASP A 124 -11.61 -4.83 3.38
C ASP A 124 -12.75 -4.18 2.58
N ALA A 125 -13.21 -3.01 3.04
CA ALA A 125 -14.30 -2.27 2.40
C ALA A 125 -13.91 -1.72 1.01
N SER A 126 -12.63 -1.68 0.66
CA SER A 126 -12.12 -1.25 -0.65
C SER A 126 -12.03 -2.38 -1.67
N GLY A 127 -12.43 -3.61 -1.28
CA GLY A 127 -12.36 -4.80 -2.12
C GLY A 127 -10.98 -5.44 -2.19
N LYS A 128 -10.00 -4.97 -1.40
CA LYS A 128 -8.70 -5.63 -1.26
C LYS A 128 -8.81 -6.77 -0.26
N THR A 129 -8.18 -7.87 -0.60
CA THR A 129 -8.08 -9.03 0.29
C THR A 129 -6.72 -9.03 0.96
N ARG A 130 -6.72 -9.17 2.28
CA ARG A 130 -5.52 -9.27 3.10
C ARG A 130 -5.55 -10.51 3.97
N LEU A 131 -4.36 -11.09 4.16
CA LEU A 131 -4.10 -12.12 5.15
C LEU A 131 -2.94 -11.66 6.01
N PHE A 132 -3.09 -11.71 7.31
CA PHE A 132 -2.02 -11.39 8.25
C PHE A 132 -2.10 -12.31 9.47
N TYR A 133 -1.02 -12.42 10.21
CA TYR A 133 -1.00 -13.18 11.46
C TYR A 133 -1.79 -12.43 12.52
N SER A 134 -2.64 -13.16 13.26
CA SER A 134 -3.49 -12.57 14.32
C SER A 134 -2.69 -11.87 15.42
N GLU A 135 -1.41 -12.25 15.60
CA GLU A 135 -0.49 -11.65 16.57
C GLU A 135 0.05 -10.30 16.10
N THR A 136 0.02 -10.02 14.79
CA THR A 136 0.54 -8.80 14.16
C THR A 136 -0.43 -8.30 13.10
N PRO A 137 -1.62 -7.84 13.51
CA PRO A 137 -2.63 -7.35 12.57
C PRO A 137 -2.09 -6.15 11.80
N ASP A 138 -2.47 -6.08 10.53
CA ASP A 138 -2.10 -5.00 9.60
C ASP A 138 -0.60 -4.86 9.26
N GLN A 139 0.24 -5.83 9.67
CA GLN A 139 1.67 -5.85 9.36
C GLN A 139 2.04 -7.11 8.57
N GLY A 140 2.85 -6.96 7.53
CA GLY A 140 3.32 -8.09 6.72
C GLY A 140 2.20 -8.88 6.07
N GLY A 141 2.27 -10.20 6.12
CA GLY A 141 1.26 -11.11 5.59
C GLY A 141 1.21 -11.14 4.07
N ILE A 142 0.00 -11.29 3.50
CA ILE A 142 -0.23 -11.33 2.06
C ILE A 142 -1.34 -10.34 1.70
N SER A 143 -1.05 -9.41 0.80
CA SER A 143 -2.05 -8.52 0.18
C SER A 143 -2.32 -8.96 -1.25
N ILE A 144 -3.60 -9.09 -1.62
CA ILE A 144 -4.00 -9.57 -2.94
C ILE A 144 -4.76 -8.46 -3.67
N GLY A 145 -4.28 -8.14 -4.87
CA GLY A 145 -4.94 -7.27 -5.81
C GLY A 145 -5.13 -7.95 -7.16
N THR A 146 -6.01 -7.39 -7.98
CA THR A 146 -6.20 -7.83 -9.36
C THR A 146 -6.12 -6.64 -10.29
N VAL A 147 -5.55 -6.85 -11.47
CA VAL A 147 -5.56 -5.89 -12.57
C VAL A 147 -6.13 -6.54 -13.82
N LEU A 148 -6.80 -5.74 -14.64
CA LEU A 148 -7.38 -6.20 -15.89
C LEU A 148 -6.27 -6.61 -16.88
N LEU A 149 -6.41 -7.77 -17.49
CA LEU A 149 -5.54 -8.20 -18.59
C LEU A 149 -6.03 -7.52 -19.89
N ASP A 150 -5.56 -6.30 -20.16
CA ASP A 150 -6.04 -5.43 -21.23
C ASP A 150 -5.21 -5.46 -22.50
N SER A 151 -4.09 -6.14 -22.50
CA SER A 151 -3.05 -5.86 -23.47
C SER A 151 -3.22 -6.54 -24.81
N ASP A 152 -3.29 -5.77 -25.87
CA ASP A 152 -2.87 -6.10 -27.23
C ASP A 152 -1.45 -5.57 -27.54
N ASP A 153 -0.83 -4.84 -26.63
CA ASP A 153 0.49 -4.28 -26.76
C ASP A 153 1.53 -5.13 -26.02
N THR A 154 2.36 -5.83 -26.81
CA THR A 154 3.43 -6.71 -26.31
C THR A 154 4.65 -5.91 -25.80
N ASP A 155 4.63 -4.59 -25.88
CA ASP A 155 5.77 -3.73 -25.51
C ASP A 155 5.69 -3.27 -24.04
N GLN A 156 4.64 -3.66 -23.30
CA GLN A 156 4.48 -3.28 -21.90
C GLN A 156 5.26 -4.23 -21.00
N ILE A 157 6.34 -3.70 -20.47
CA ILE A 157 7.34 -4.43 -19.71
C ILE A 157 7.38 -3.88 -18.28
N LEU A 158 7.08 -4.76 -17.31
CA LEU A 158 7.38 -4.51 -15.91
C LEU A 158 8.90 -4.58 -15.73
N THR A 159 9.48 -3.52 -15.19
CA THR A 159 10.90 -3.51 -14.83
C THR A 159 11.03 -3.42 -13.33
N GLU A 160 11.69 -4.40 -12.73
CA GLU A 160 11.94 -4.46 -11.30
C GLU A 160 13.44 -4.46 -11.01
N THR A 161 13.82 -3.77 -9.95
CA THR A 161 15.22 -3.66 -9.50
C THR A 161 15.36 -4.16 -8.08
N GLY A 162 16.57 -4.46 -7.64
CA GLY A 162 16.82 -5.02 -6.31
C GLY A 162 16.33 -6.46 -6.12
N VAL A 163 16.08 -7.19 -7.21
CA VAL A 163 15.57 -8.56 -7.19
C VAL A 163 16.69 -9.55 -6.87
N ILE A 164 16.60 -10.19 -5.73
CA ILE A 164 17.59 -11.21 -5.28
C ILE A 164 17.22 -12.63 -5.70
N GLU A 165 15.93 -12.86 -5.97
CA GLU A 165 15.41 -14.15 -6.47
C GLU A 165 14.27 -13.91 -7.46
N SER A 166 14.30 -14.62 -8.60
CA SER A 166 13.22 -14.60 -9.59
C SER A 166 12.99 -16.01 -10.13
N GLU A 167 11.73 -16.43 -10.20
CA GLU A 167 11.33 -17.74 -10.67
C GLU A 167 10.04 -17.67 -11.48
N LYS A 168 10.11 -18.02 -12.79
CA LYS A 168 8.90 -18.31 -13.56
C LYS A 168 8.49 -19.74 -13.26
N ARG A 169 7.23 -19.94 -12.88
CA ARG A 169 6.69 -21.26 -12.57
C ARG A 169 5.18 -21.37 -12.81
N THR A 170 4.66 -22.58 -12.67
CA THR A 170 3.23 -22.83 -12.67
C THR A 170 2.74 -22.96 -11.23
N PHE A 171 1.70 -22.20 -10.88
CA PHE A 171 0.99 -22.27 -9.61
C PHE A 171 -0.35 -22.96 -9.81
N GLY A 172 -0.47 -24.22 -9.40
CA GLY A 172 -1.61 -25.04 -9.77
C GLY A 172 -1.69 -25.24 -11.29
N SER A 173 -2.67 -24.63 -11.96
CA SER A 173 -2.80 -24.63 -13.42
C SER A 173 -2.39 -23.31 -14.10
N ARG A 174 -1.97 -22.29 -13.36
CA ARG A 174 -1.72 -20.93 -13.85
C ARG A 174 -0.24 -20.64 -13.96
N GLU A 175 0.19 -19.98 -15.03
CA GLU A 175 1.53 -19.43 -15.12
C GLU A 175 1.68 -18.24 -14.18
N GLY A 176 2.88 -18.04 -13.65
CA GLY A 176 3.19 -16.88 -12.81
C GLY A 176 4.68 -16.68 -12.62
N ILE A 177 4.99 -15.58 -11.97
CA ILE A 177 6.35 -15.19 -11.64
C ILE A 177 6.39 -14.91 -10.15
N TYR A 178 7.35 -15.53 -9.46
CA TYR A 178 7.72 -15.19 -8.10
C TYR A 178 8.98 -14.32 -8.13
N LEU A 179 8.95 -13.22 -7.39
CA LEU A 179 10.09 -12.33 -7.17
C LEU A 179 10.31 -12.16 -5.67
N ARG A 180 11.58 -12.02 -5.31
CA ARG A 180 11.98 -11.60 -3.97
C ARG A 180 12.99 -10.48 -4.09
N PHE A 181 12.74 -9.40 -3.35
CA PHE A 181 13.56 -8.20 -3.31
C PHE A 181 14.53 -8.24 -2.14
N GLN A 182 15.57 -7.43 -2.24
CA GLN A 182 16.43 -7.17 -1.09
C GLN A 182 15.58 -6.55 0.02
N ASP A 183 15.77 -7.06 1.22
CA ASP A 183 15.23 -6.50 2.43
C ASP A 183 16.38 -6.26 3.41
N LEU A 184 16.55 -5.01 3.82
CA LEU A 184 17.56 -4.61 4.81
C LEU A 184 16.98 -4.47 6.22
N GLU A 185 15.65 -4.53 6.35
CA GLU A 185 14.95 -4.12 7.57
C GLU A 185 14.37 -5.26 8.35
N GLN A 186 13.85 -6.29 7.66
CA GLN A 186 13.12 -7.41 8.27
C GLN A 186 11.96 -6.92 9.18
N ASP A 187 11.25 -5.88 8.71
CA ASP A 187 10.21 -5.17 9.47
C ASP A 187 8.79 -5.58 9.06
N LYS A 188 8.64 -6.78 8.49
CA LYS A 188 7.39 -7.35 7.96
C LYS A 188 6.83 -6.60 6.75
N THR A 189 7.67 -5.85 6.05
CA THR A 189 7.32 -5.21 4.78
C THR A 189 7.16 -6.23 3.66
N PHE A 190 6.49 -5.80 2.59
CA PHE A 190 6.31 -6.63 1.40
C PHE A 190 7.61 -6.66 0.58
N ASN A 191 8.41 -7.70 0.76
CA ASN A 191 9.65 -7.92 0.02
C ASN A 191 9.57 -9.09 -0.97
N GLN A 192 8.39 -9.68 -1.15
CA GLN A 192 8.13 -10.74 -2.11
C GLN A 192 6.88 -10.39 -2.93
N VAL A 193 6.84 -10.80 -4.19
CA VAL A 193 5.65 -10.65 -5.03
C VAL A 193 5.43 -11.89 -5.89
N ILE A 194 4.16 -12.25 -6.07
CA ILE A 194 3.75 -13.25 -7.05
C ILE A 194 2.78 -12.59 -8.03
N TYR A 195 3.11 -12.66 -9.31
CA TYR A 195 2.21 -12.33 -10.41
C TYR A 195 1.62 -13.61 -10.97
N LEU A 196 0.29 -13.71 -11.01
CA LEU A 196 -0.43 -14.88 -11.54
C LEU A 196 -1.26 -14.47 -12.75
N LEU A 197 -1.01 -15.12 -13.88
CA LEU A 197 -1.77 -14.92 -15.09
C LEU A 197 -3.09 -15.72 -15.04
N CYS A 198 -4.21 -15.04 -15.09
CA CYS A 198 -5.56 -15.56 -15.01
C CYS A 198 -6.41 -15.17 -16.24
N PRO A 199 -6.10 -15.71 -17.45
CA PRO A 199 -6.77 -15.30 -18.69
C PRO A 199 -8.25 -15.64 -18.73
N GLU A 200 -8.69 -16.69 -18.02
CA GLU A 200 -10.09 -17.11 -17.92
C GLU A 200 -10.97 -16.06 -17.22
N GLU A 201 -10.35 -15.29 -16.34
CA GLU A 201 -10.95 -14.22 -15.57
C GLU A 201 -10.64 -12.83 -16.15
N TYR A 202 -9.88 -12.74 -17.24
CA TYR A 202 -9.34 -11.50 -17.80
C TYR A 202 -8.51 -10.70 -16.81
N GLN A 203 -7.76 -11.34 -15.92
CA GLN A 203 -7.03 -10.70 -14.83
C GLN A 203 -5.61 -11.20 -14.68
N VAL A 204 -4.78 -10.33 -14.12
CA VAL A 204 -3.52 -10.69 -13.47
C VAL A 204 -3.70 -10.48 -11.97
N VAL A 205 -3.45 -11.52 -11.18
CA VAL A 205 -3.46 -11.41 -9.72
C VAL A 205 -2.08 -11.04 -9.25
N ILE A 206 -2.01 -10.04 -8.41
CA ILE A 206 -0.78 -9.53 -7.79
C ILE A 206 -0.87 -9.81 -6.30
N MET A 207 0.09 -10.56 -5.79
CA MET A 207 0.20 -10.86 -4.37
C MET A 207 1.48 -10.23 -3.83
N ASN A 208 1.34 -9.20 -2.99
CA ASN A 208 2.44 -8.64 -2.23
C ASN A 208 2.55 -9.41 -0.92
N ILE A 209 3.75 -9.89 -0.60
CA ILE A 209 3.98 -10.87 0.46
C ILE A 209 5.08 -10.34 1.37
N GLY A 210 4.80 -10.32 2.67
CA GLY A 210 5.73 -9.87 3.70
C GLY A 210 6.89 -10.84 3.92
N ASP A 211 7.95 -10.36 4.54
CA ASP A 211 9.12 -11.16 4.94
C ASP A 211 8.79 -12.16 6.06
N ASP A 212 7.66 -11.95 6.78
CA ASP A 212 7.11 -12.86 7.78
C ASP A 212 6.48 -14.13 7.17
N VAL A 213 6.27 -14.18 5.85
CA VAL A 213 5.71 -15.33 5.13
C VAL A 213 6.83 -16.10 4.41
N THR A 214 6.91 -17.39 4.66
CA THR A 214 7.89 -18.22 3.95
C THR A 214 7.56 -18.33 2.46
N LYS A 215 8.60 -18.49 1.60
CA LYS A 215 8.38 -18.73 0.17
C LYS A 215 7.50 -19.95 -0.07
N GLU A 216 7.66 -21.01 0.72
CA GLU A 216 6.91 -22.25 0.63
C GLU A 216 5.42 -22.02 0.88
N ASP A 217 5.08 -21.25 1.90
CA ASP A 217 3.69 -20.90 2.24
C ASP A 217 3.08 -19.97 1.18
N ALA A 218 3.82 -18.97 0.73
CA ALA A 218 3.41 -18.08 -0.34
C ALA A 218 3.09 -18.82 -1.65
N VAL A 219 3.96 -19.72 -2.05
CA VAL A 219 3.79 -20.57 -3.24
C VAL A 219 2.59 -21.49 -3.07
N LYS A 220 2.49 -22.19 -1.94
CA LYS A 220 1.39 -23.11 -1.66
C LYS A 220 0.05 -22.36 -1.60
N PHE A 221 0.03 -21.16 -1.05
CA PHE A 221 -1.14 -20.29 -1.07
C PHE A 221 -1.56 -19.95 -2.49
N ALA A 222 -0.65 -19.48 -3.33
CA ALA A 222 -0.90 -19.15 -4.73
C ALA A 222 -1.37 -20.37 -5.57
N GLU A 223 -0.81 -21.56 -5.32
CA GLU A 223 -1.21 -22.81 -5.99
C GLU A 223 -2.65 -23.23 -5.68
N ASN A 224 -3.19 -22.80 -4.53
CA ASN A 224 -4.51 -23.20 -4.05
C ASN A 224 -5.56 -22.06 -4.14
N LEU A 225 -5.28 -21.02 -4.93
CA LEU A 225 -6.28 -19.99 -5.23
C LEU A 225 -7.32 -20.51 -6.23
N SER A 226 -8.56 -20.11 -6.01
CA SER A 226 -9.68 -20.35 -6.90
C SER A 226 -10.53 -19.10 -7.08
N PHE A 227 -11.23 -19.01 -8.22
CA PHE A 227 -12.05 -17.88 -8.60
C PHE A 227 -13.51 -18.32 -8.71
N VAL A 228 -14.38 -17.65 -7.98
CA VAL A 228 -15.81 -17.96 -7.97
C VAL A 228 -16.55 -16.75 -8.54
N LYS A 229 -17.26 -16.97 -9.66
CA LYS A 229 -18.11 -15.94 -10.27
C LYS A 229 -19.26 -15.59 -9.32
N THR A 230 -19.42 -14.30 -9.02
CA THR A 230 -20.49 -13.80 -8.14
C THR A 230 -21.86 -13.82 -8.81
N GLY A 231 -21.89 -13.84 -10.15
CA GLY A 231 -23.09 -13.68 -10.98
C GLY A 231 -23.35 -12.24 -11.40
N GLU A 232 -22.54 -11.31 -10.94
CA GLU A 232 -22.54 -9.91 -11.35
C GLU A 232 -21.53 -9.68 -12.46
N MET A 233 -21.74 -8.58 -13.23
CA MET A 233 -20.82 -8.13 -14.27
C MET A 233 -20.18 -6.82 -13.84
N GLU A 234 -18.94 -6.62 -14.22
CA GLU A 234 -18.14 -5.45 -13.92
C GLU A 234 -17.65 -4.82 -15.21
N LYS A 235 -17.77 -3.50 -15.33
CA LYS A 235 -17.31 -2.77 -16.51
C LYS A 235 -15.80 -2.65 -16.50
N THR A 236 -15.18 -3.02 -17.62
CA THR A 236 -13.73 -3.02 -17.77
C THR A 236 -13.14 -1.60 -17.75
N GLU A 237 -13.91 -0.58 -18.17
CA GLU A 237 -13.52 0.84 -18.08
C GLU A 237 -13.26 1.36 -16.64
N ASN A 238 -13.77 0.64 -15.61
CA ASN A 238 -13.61 1.00 -14.21
C ASN A 238 -12.50 0.20 -13.51
N LEU A 239 -11.83 -0.70 -14.22
CA LEU A 239 -10.80 -1.56 -13.67
C LEU A 239 -9.42 -1.02 -14.01
N TYR A 240 -8.53 -1.05 -13.02
CA TYR A 240 -7.12 -0.74 -13.23
C TYR A 240 -6.48 -1.85 -14.08
N SER A 241 -5.82 -1.45 -15.16
CA SER A 241 -5.32 -2.40 -16.15
C SER A 241 -3.86 -2.80 -15.91
N TRP A 242 -3.43 -3.90 -16.54
CA TRP A 242 -2.02 -4.30 -16.52
C TRP A 242 -1.12 -3.22 -17.14
N SER A 243 -1.58 -2.60 -18.22
CA SER A 243 -0.83 -1.52 -18.88
C SER A 243 -0.60 -0.32 -17.97
N GLU A 244 -1.62 0.10 -17.24
CA GLU A 244 -1.51 1.17 -16.23
C GLU A 244 -0.61 0.76 -15.05
N TYR A 245 -0.67 -0.52 -14.64
CA TYR A 245 0.16 -1.05 -13.56
C TYR A 245 1.66 -1.04 -13.90
N VAL A 246 2.03 -1.48 -15.12
CA VAL A 246 3.46 -1.57 -15.53
C VAL A 246 4.02 -0.24 -16.01
N SER A 247 3.17 0.70 -16.39
CA SER A 247 3.55 2.03 -16.86
C SER A 247 2.61 3.07 -16.25
N PRO A 248 2.65 3.26 -14.91
CA PRO A 248 1.82 4.25 -14.28
C PRO A 248 2.13 5.64 -14.84
N GLU A 249 1.09 6.42 -15.13
CA GLU A 249 1.28 7.83 -15.45
C GLU A 249 1.92 8.51 -14.23
N THR A 250 3.17 8.87 -14.35
CA THR A 250 3.86 9.67 -13.34
C THR A 250 3.62 11.14 -13.67
N GLU A 251 2.80 11.81 -12.89
CA GLU A 251 2.86 13.26 -12.84
C GLU A 251 4.26 13.65 -12.37
N GLU A 252 4.93 14.55 -13.09
CA GLU A 252 6.19 15.11 -12.60
C GLU A 252 5.87 15.87 -11.30
N ALA A 253 6.27 15.30 -10.16
CA ALA A 253 6.15 15.97 -8.89
C ALA A 253 6.97 17.26 -8.91
N GLU A 254 6.39 18.36 -8.47
CA GLU A 254 7.16 19.59 -8.28
C GLU A 254 8.28 19.34 -7.26
N PRO A 255 9.48 19.88 -7.50
CA PRO A 255 10.59 19.67 -6.60
C PRO A 255 10.29 20.30 -5.23
N LEU A 256 10.55 19.55 -4.15
CA LEU A 256 10.38 20.03 -2.78
C LEU A 256 11.28 21.23 -2.50
N GLU A 257 10.75 22.24 -1.83
CA GLU A 257 11.53 23.40 -1.38
C GLU A 257 12.15 23.12 -0.01
N THR A 258 13.35 22.55 -0.01
CA THR A 258 14.03 22.06 1.20
C THR A 258 14.99 23.08 1.83
N SER A 259 15.14 24.27 1.26
CA SER A 259 16.03 25.34 1.77
C SER A 259 15.43 26.71 1.59
N ILE A 260 15.56 27.57 2.61
CA ILE A 260 15.05 28.94 2.62
C ILE A 260 16.03 29.87 3.35
N ALA A 261 16.11 31.13 2.93
CA ALA A 261 16.89 32.11 3.67
C ALA A 261 16.24 32.45 5.04
N GLU A 262 17.03 32.58 6.09
CA GLU A 262 16.52 32.83 7.46
C GLU A 262 15.60 34.06 7.55
N ASN A 263 15.84 35.08 6.74
CA ASN A 263 15.02 36.33 6.74
C ASN A 263 13.70 36.17 5.96
N GLU A 264 13.47 35.05 5.31
CA GLU A 264 12.25 34.73 4.55
C GLU A 264 11.29 33.82 5.33
N LEU A 265 11.72 33.27 6.47
CA LEU A 265 10.93 32.41 7.32
C LEU A 265 10.66 33.06 8.67
N PRO A 266 9.42 33.34 9.04
CA PRO A 266 9.08 33.78 10.38
C PRO A 266 9.39 32.67 11.40
N VAL A 267 10.18 32.95 12.41
CA VAL A 267 10.48 32.02 13.49
C VAL A 267 10.27 32.71 14.83
N VAL A 268 9.42 32.10 15.67
CA VAL A 268 9.15 32.57 17.02
C VAL A 268 9.75 31.63 18.08
N LYS A 269 9.85 32.10 19.31
CA LYS A 269 10.30 31.30 20.46
C LYS A 269 9.13 30.86 21.32
N PRO A 270 9.27 29.83 22.16
CA PRO A 270 8.30 29.49 23.17
C PRO A 270 7.93 30.73 24.03
N GLY A 271 6.64 30.92 24.26
CA GLY A 271 6.09 32.10 24.92
C GLY A 271 5.64 33.22 23.97
N GLU A 272 6.01 33.20 22.71
CA GLU A 272 5.57 34.14 21.67
C GLU A 272 4.36 33.62 20.90
N TRP A 273 3.48 34.52 20.47
CA TRP A 273 2.31 34.19 19.67
C TRP A 273 2.66 34.08 18.19
N LEU A 274 2.04 33.09 17.53
CA LEU A 274 2.11 32.86 16.11
C LEU A 274 0.68 32.76 15.57
N GLU A 275 0.40 33.36 14.43
CA GLU A 275 -0.89 33.26 13.75
C GLU A 275 -0.82 32.14 12.73
N GLN A 276 -1.83 31.25 12.75
CA GLN A 276 -1.89 30.08 11.89
C GLN A 276 -3.24 29.96 11.20
N ARG A 277 -3.21 29.40 10.00
CA ARG A 277 -4.41 28.99 9.28
C ARG A 277 -4.88 27.64 9.83
N VAL A 278 -6.14 27.55 10.21
CA VAL A 278 -6.76 26.33 10.72
C VAL A 278 -8.09 26.09 10.03
N THR A 279 -8.52 24.83 10.06
CA THR A 279 -9.83 24.41 9.56
C THR A 279 -10.71 23.96 10.69
N GLY A 280 -12.00 24.15 10.55
CA GLY A 280 -13.02 23.72 11.49
C GLY A 280 -14.40 23.86 10.88
N GLU A 281 -15.43 23.97 11.73
CA GLU A 281 -16.82 24.10 11.30
C GLU A 281 -17.53 25.23 12.03
N THR A 282 -18.58 25.74 11.41
CA THR A 282 -19.58 26.57 12.10
C THR A 282 -20.49 25.70 12.98
N GLU A 283 -21.33 26.31 13.84
CA GLU A 283 -22.33 25.61 14.65
C GLU A 283 -23.30 24.75 13.79
N ASN A 284 -23.46 25.07 12.53
CA ASN A 284 -24.36 24.36 11.60
C ASN A 284 -23.63 23.23 10.81
N GLY A 285 -22.35 22.97 11.08
CA GLY A 285 -21.55 21.98 10.36
C GLY A 285 -21.09 22.43 8.97
N GLU A 286 -21.02 23.74 8.72
CA GLU A 286 -20.45 24.27 7.49
C GLU A 286 -18.94 24.44 7.65
N TYR A 287 -18.17 23.98 6.65
CA TYR A 287 -16.71 24.10 6.63
C TYR A 287 -16.28 25.57 6.83
N LEU A 288 -15.30 25.76 7.68
CA LEU A 288 -14.74 27.05 8.04
C LEU A 288 -13.22 27.01 7.97
N GLU A 289 -12.65 27.94 7.25
CA GLU A 289 -11.21 28.21 7.24
C GLU A 289 -10.96 29.55 7.94
N LEU A 290 -10.00 29.56 8.86
CA LEU A 290 -9.66 30.73 9.68
C LEU A 290 -8.17 31.01 9.54
N ASP A 291 -7.83 32.24 9.14
CA ASP A 291 -6.44 32.71 8.97
C ASP A 291 -5.84 33.31 10.22
N GLU A 292 -6.60 33.49 11.32
CA GLU A 292 -6.22 34.34 12.46
C GLU A 292 -6.17 33.60 13.81
N VAL A 293 -6.18 32.26 13.85
CA VAL A 293 -6.05 31.53 15.12
C VAL A 293 -4.64 31.73 15.67
N GLN A 294 -4.57 32.24 16.88
CA GLN A 294 -3.30 32.49 17.56
C GLN A 294 -2.85 31.26 18.33
N MET A 295 -1.59 30.88 18.19
CA MET A 295 -0.98 29.75 18.86
C MET A 295 0.27 30.19 19.60
N ARG A 296 0.52 29.55 20.75
CA ARG A 296 1.72 29.80 21.55
C ARG A 296 2.20 28.50 22.18
N VAL A 297 3.45 28.17 21.97
CA VAL A 297 4.11 27.10 22.73
C VAL A 297 4.38 27.63 24.14
N ASP A 298 3.74 27.06 25.15
CA ASP A 298 3.91 27.50 26.55
C ASP A 298 5.10 26.80 27.21
N SER A 299 5.32 25.52 26.91
CA SER A 299 6.45 24.77 27.47
C SER A 299 6.94 23.69 26.53
N VAL A 300 8.22 23.38 26.63
CA VAL A 300 8.88 22.24 25.95
C VAL A 300 9.62 21.43 27.01
N GLN A 301 9.35 20.16 27.11
CA GLN A 301 9.97 19.26 28.09
C GLN A 301 10.53 18.03 27.37
N VAL A 302 11.65 17.52 27.87
CA VAL A 302 12.31 16.31 27.36
C VAL A 302 12.43 15.30 28.50
N SER A 303 12.10 14.03 28.20
CA SER A 303 12.23 12.94 29.17
C SER A 303 12.91 11.71 28.52
N ASP A 304 13.55 10.89 29.37
CA ASP A 304 14.07 9.58 28.97
C ASP A 304 13.00 8.49 28.97
N ASP A 305 11.79 8.79 29.46
CA ASP A 305 10.69 7.87 29.66
C ASP A 305 9.34 8.52 29.31
N LEU A 306 8.25 7.79 29.47
CA LEU A 306 6.89 8.24 29.19
C LEU A 306 6.18 8.90 30.40
N SER A 307 6.90 9.27 31.44
CA SER A 307 6.30 9.76 32.70
C SER A 307 5.58 11.11 32.59
N LEU A 308 5.81 11.87 31.52
CA LEU A 308 5.10 13.12 31.24
C LEU A 308 3.70 12.91 30.65
N LEU A 309 3.40 11.69 30.19
CA LEU A 309 2.13 11.37 29.53
C LEU A 309 1.11 10.84 30.52
N ASP A 310 -0.16 11.17 30.33
CA ASP A 310 -1.24 10.50 31.01
C ASP A 310 -1.39 9.08 30.43
N GLY A 311 -1.17 8.06 31.25
CA GLY A 311 -1.10 6.66 30.84
C GLY A 311 -2.39 6.08 30.22
N ALA A 312 -3.48 6.84 30.14
CA ALA A 312 -4.75 6.40 29.60
C ALA A 312 -4.83 6.46 28.05
N ALA A 313 -3.97 7.28 27.40
CA ALA A 313 -4.03 7.54 25.95
C ALA A 313 -2.65 7.41 25.29
N LEU A 314 -1.88 6.36 25.66
CA LEU A 314 -0.59 6.14 25.00
C LEU A 314 -0.82 5.61 23.57
N PRO A 315 -0.07 6.14 22.59
CA PRO A 315 -0.09 5.61 21.24
C PRO A 315 0.30 4.13 21.21
N ASP A 316 -0.23 3.39 20.23
CA ASP A 316 0.13 2.00 20.01
C ASP A 316 1.64 1.87 19.76
N GLY A 317 2.25 0.81 20.32
CA GLY A 317 3.68 0.55 20.19
C GLY A 317 4.59 1.37 21.14
N TRP A 318 4.10 2.44 21.79
CA TRP A 318 4.95 3.24 22.69
C TRP A 318 5.31 2.53 23.98
N LYS A 319 4.48 1.61 24.47
CA LYS A 319 4.80 0.78 25.64
C LYS A 319 5.92 -0.21 25.34
N GLU A 320 5.91 -0.74 24.13
CA GLU A 320 6.91 -1.67 23.60
C GLU A 320 8.26 -0.97 23.34
N ALA A 321 8.22 0.36 23.17
CA ALA A 321 9.42 1.19 23.03
C ALA A 321 10.21 1.37 24.34
N LEU A 322 9.66 0.93 25.48
CA LEU A 322 10.36 1.00 26.76
C LEU A 322 11.30 -0.20 26.95
N GLY A 323 12.52 0.08 27.33
CA GLY A 323 13.48 -0.92 27.79
C GLY A 323 13.11 -1.50 29.17
N SER A 324 13.82 -2.53 29.58
CA SER A 324 13.61 -3.20 30.87
C SER A 324 13.85 -2.32 32.10
N ASP A 325 14.52 -1.19 31.93
CA ASP A 325 14.80 -0.17 32.97
C ASP A 325 13.70 0.91 33.05
N GLY A 326 12.68 0.82 32.19
CA GLY A 326 11.56 1.76 32.09
C GLY A 326 11.85 3.06 31.32
N LYS A 327 13.03 3.14 30.69
CA LYS A 327 13.40 4.22 29.78
C LYS A 327 13.11 3.84 28.34
N LEU A 328 13.05 4.84 27.46
CA LEU A 328 12.97 4.61 26.02
C LEU A 328 14.19 3.79 25.56
N ALA A 329 13.94 2.76 24.77
CA ALA A 329 14.99 1.94 24.19
C ALA A 329 15.82 2.77 23.21
N VAL A 330 17.05 2.36 22.99
CA VAL A 330 17.92 2.99 22.00
C VAL A 330 17.40 2.75 20.59
N ASN A 331 17.77 3.62 19.65
CA ASN A 331 17.54 3.45 18.23
C ASN A 331 18.87 3.04 17.56
N ASN A 332 18.88 1.91 16.87
CA ASN A 332 20.04 1.48 16.09
C ASN A 332 19.87 1.97 14.65
N LEU A 333 20.63 2.99 14.32
CA LEU A 333 20.61 3.59 12.99
C LEU A 333 21.51 2.82 12.02
N SER A 334 21.00 2.53 10.84
CA SER A 334 21.73 2.00 9.70
C SER A 334 21.80 3.06 8.61
N TYR A 335 23.02 3.50 8.28
CA TYR A 335 23.30 4.43 7.19
C TYR A 335 23.47 3.62 5.91
N ILE A 336 22.66 3.90 4.90
CA ILE A 336 22.55 3.07 3.71
C ILE A 336 23.00 3.86 2.50
N LYS A 337 23.91 3.25 1.72
CA LYS A 337 24.27 3.70 0.37
C LYS A 337 23.45 2.93 -0.63
N ARG A 338 22.67 3.63 -1.46
CA ARG A 338 21.85 3.01 -2.51
C ARG A 338 22.71 2.34 -3.56
N GLY A 339 22.31 1.15 -3.99
CA GLY A 339 22.75 0.55 -5.23
C GLY A 339 21.97 1.09 -6.41
N ASP A 340 22.33 0.67 -7.62
CA ASP A 340 21.54 0.93 -8.83
C ASP A 340 20.38 -0.07 -8.99
N GLY A 341 20.30 -1.05 -8.10
CA GLY A 341 19.30 -2.10 -8.13
C GLY A 341 19.42 -3.07 -9.31
N VAL A 342 20.38 -2.87 -10.21
CA VAL A 342 20.63 -3.69 -11.41
C VAL A 342 21.93 -4.47 -11.27
N GLU A 343 23.04 -3.82 -11.02
CA GLU A 343 24.36 -4.45 -10.82
C GLU A 343 24.76 -4.47 -9.33
N THR A 344 24.26 -3.53 -8.55
CA THR A 344 24.55 -3.36 -7.12
C THR A 344 23.28 -3.23 -6.31
N LEU A 345 23.31 -3.79 -5.10
CA LEU A 345 22.25 -3.65 -4.09
C LEU A 345 22.61 -2.56 -3.09
N ASP A 346 21.62 -2.13 -2.33
CA ASP A 346 21.80 -1.24 -1.19
C ASP A 346 22.74 -1.85 -0.15
N GLN A 347 23.55 -1.01 0.49
CA GLN A 347 24.56 -1.47 1.46
C GLN A 347 24.48 -0.63 2.73
N VAL A 348 24.47 -1.30 3.88
CA VAL A 348 24.71 -0.64 5.16
C VAL A 348 26.19 -0.29 5.25
N VAL A 349 26.49 1.02 5.17
CA VAL A 349 27.88 1.54 5.17
C VAL A 349 28.36 1.95 6.54
N LYS A 350 27.42 2.22 7.47
CA LYS A 350 27.71 2.57 8.87
C LYS A 350 26.50 2.20 9.75
N THR A 351 26.76 1.84 11.01
CA THR A 351 25.73 1.71 12.04
C THR A 351 26.06 2.61 13.22
N GLU A 352 25.05 3.09 13.93
CA GLU A 352 25.18 3.92 15.12
C GLU A 352 24.04 3.63 16.08
N THR A 353 24.31 3.54 17.36
CA THR A 353 23.27 3.43 18.40
C THR A 353 23.12 4.77 19.09
N ILE A 354 21.89 5.29 19.15
CA ILE A 354 21.57 6.58 19.76
C ILE A 354 20.40 6.45 20.72
N ASP A 355 20.38 7.34 21.72
CA ASP A 355 19.27 7.42 22.67
C ASP A 355 18.04 8.06 22.02
N GLN A 356 16.87 7.57 22.40
CA GLN A 356 15.59 8.21 22.10
C GLN A 356 15.11 9.03 23.28
N LYS A 357 14.39 10.11 23.02
CA LYS A 357 13.80 11.01 24.00
C LYS A 357 12.34 11.26 23.70
N LEU A 358 11.52 11.36 24.73
CA LEU A 358 10.20 11.94 24.63
C LEU A 358 10.32 13.47 24.59
N LEU A 359 9.82 14.06 23.52
CA LEU A 359 9.65 15.50 23.39
C LEU A 359 8.17 15.83 23.65
N TYR A 360 7.90 16.58 24.72
CA TYR A 360 6.55 16.93 25.16
C TYR A 360 6.37 18.44 25.10
N VAL A 361 5.32 18.89 24.41
CA VAL A 361 5.07 20.30 24.12
C VAL A 361 3.65 20.64 24.51
N THR A 362 3.48 21.73 25.30
CA THR A 362 2.17 22.32 25.61
C THR A 362 1.95 23.54 24.72
N VAL A 363 0.84 23.57 24.00
CA VAL A 363 0.46 24.66 23.08
C VAL A 363 -0.88 25.25 23.50
N THR A 364 -0.96 26.58 23.62
CA THR A 364 -2.22 27.31 23.77
C THR A 364 -2.74 27.76 22.42
N TYR A 365 -3.96 27.37 22.12
CA TYR A 365 -4.76 27.83 20.98
C TYR A 365 -5.72 28.90 21.44
N LYS A 366 -5.81 30.04 20.74
CA LYS A 366 -6.68 31.15 21.05
C LYS A 366 -7.50 31.55 19.83
N ASN A 367 -8.79 31.66 20.01
CA ASN A 367 -9.69 32.20 19.01
C ASN A 367 -9.86 33.71 19.20
N PRO A 368 -9.23 34.59 18.41
CA PRO A 368 -9.37 36.02 18.53
C PRO A 368 -10.66 36.56 17.93
N THR A 369 -11.44 35.71 17.23
CA THR A 369 -12.66 36.15 16.53
C THR A 369 -13.86 36.27 17.48
N GLU A 370 -14.98 36.82 16.96
CA GLU A 370 -16.25 36.94 17.70
C GLU A 370 -17.14 35.66 17.55
N THR A 371 -16.74 34.69 16.73
CA THR A 371 -17.51 33.47 16.45
C THR A 371 -16.80 32.21 16.97
N PRO A 372 -17.53 31.23 17.55
CA PRO A 372 -16.93 29.98 17.95
C PRO A 372 -16.55 29.15 16.74
N VAL A 373 -15.52 28.31 16.89
CA VAL A 373 -15.09 27.32 15.92
C VAL A 373 -15.35 25.94 16.51
N TYR A 374 -16.02 25.09 15.76
CA TYR A 374 -16.32 23.72 16.15
C TYR A 374 -15.39 22.77 15.40
N HIS A 375 -15.07 21.64 16.02
CA HIS A 375 -14.24 20.59 15.45
C HIS A 375 -12.97 21.12 14.77
N MET A 376 -12.30 22.05 15.46
CA MET A 376 -11.07 22.65 14.94
C MET A 376 -9.96 21.62 14.90
N LEU A 377 -9.48 21.29 13.70
CA LEU A 377 -8.32 20.43 13.51
C LEU A 377 -7.08 21.10 14.10
N TYR A 378 -6.29 20.36 14.87
CA TYR A 378 -4.98 20.78 15.31
C TYR A 378 -3.92 19.74 14.98
N LEU A 379 -2.80 20.21 14.51
CA LEU A 379 -1.65 19.42 14.10
C LEU A 379 -0.39 20.00 14.73
N GLY A 380 0.58 19.12 14.93
CA GLY A 380 1.94 19.50 15.27
C GLY A 380 2.89 18.56 14.54
N SER A 381 3.78 19.12 13.72
CA SER A 381 4.79 18.36 13.01
C SER A 381 6.17 18.93 13.30
N LEU A 382 7.15 18.06 13.49
CA LEU A 382 8.53 18.48 13.74
C LEU A 382 9.27 18.59 12.41
N MET A 383 9.79 19.78 12.13
CA MET A 383 10.76 19.99 11.06
C MET A 383 12.17 19.94 11.66
N LEU A 384 12.99 19.01 11.17
CA LEU A 384 14.39 18.89 11.58
C LEU A 384 15.25 19.78 10.68
N ILE A 385 15.55 20.99 11.15
CA ILE A 385 16.17 22.05 10.36
C ILE A 385 17.62 22.24 10.76
N GLU A 386 18.51 22.20 9.78
CA GLU A 386 19.90 22.64 9.91
C GLU A 386 20.00 24.12 9.56
N GLN A 387 20.62 24.90 10.46
CA GLN A 387 20.86 26.32 10.28
C GLN A 387 22.33 26.56 9.97
N LYS A 388 22.62 27.07 8.78
CA LYS A 388 24.00 27.34 8.35
C LYS A 388 24.06 28.51 7.40
N ASP A 389 25.03 29.42 7.62
CA ASP A 389 25.37 30.54 6.73
C ASP A 389 24.15 31.42 6.34
N GLY A 390 23.19 31.61 7.25
CA GLY A 390 21.97 32.41 7.00
C GLY A 390 20.89 31.67 6.23
N THR A 391 20.94 30.35 6.19
CA THR A 391 19.97 29.47 5.50
C THR A 391 19.46 28.40 6.48
N TYR A 392 18.17 28.18 6.45
CA TYR A 392 17.52 27.00 7.01
C TYR A 392 17.42 25.92 5.93
N SER A 393 17.74 24.67 6.27
CA SER A 393 17.60 23.54 5.36
C SER A 393 16.97 22.36 6.08
N VAL A 394 15.90 21.82 5.53
CA VAL A 394 15.35 20.52 5.91
C VAL A 394 16.12 19.46 5.14
N ARG A 395 16.41 18.32 5.75
CA ARG A 395 17.08 17.25 5.09
C ARG A 395 16.18 16.71 3.97
N ASP A 396 16.65 16.84 2.74
CA ASP A 396 16.03 16.20 1.59
C ASP A 396 16.27 14.68 1.63
N MET A 397 15.19 13.93 1.75
CA MET A 397 15.23 12.47 1.81
C MET A 397 15.34 11.83 0.41
N GLU A 398 15.06 12.58 -0.67
CA GLU A 398 15.03 12.05 -2.03
C GLU A 398 16.34 12.20 -2.79
N THR A 399 17.12 13.26 -2.53
CA THR A 399 18.27 13.60 -3.36
C THR A 399 19.58 12.97 -2.94
N GLY A 400 19.70 12.30 -1.79
CA GLY A 400 20.87 11.53 -1.36
C GLY A 400 22.23 12.25 -1.54
N ASN A 401 23.31 11.79 -1.00
CA ASN A 401 24.68 12.30 -0.92
C ASN A 401 25.02 12.99 0.39
N PHE A 402 24.59 12.37 1.45
CA PHE A 402 24.96 12.80 2.79
C PHE A 402 26.31 12.25 3.20
N GLN A 403 26.96 12.92 4.14
CA GLN A 403 28.20 12.44 4.73
C GLN A 403 28.13 12.51 6.24
N LYS A 404 28.58 11.43 6.89
CA LYS A 404 28.82 11.38 8.33
C LYS A 404 30.14 10.69 8.61
N ASP A 405 31.04 11.36 9.34
CA ASP A 405 32.37 10.86 9.69
C ASP A 405 33.20 10.40 8.47
N GLY A 406 33.03 11.07 7.32
CA GLY A 406 33.72 10.74 6.08
C GLY A 406 33.10 9.56 5.30
N VAL A 407 31.95 9.03 5.73
CA VAL A 407 31.22 7.98 5.02
C VAL A 407 30.05 8.62 4.29
N GLU A 408 29.95 8.34 2.99
CA GLU A 408 28.81 8.76 2.15
C GLU A 408 27.67 7.77 2.30
N TYR A 409 26.43 8.30 2.38
CA TYR A 409 25.22 7.51 2.44
C TYR A 409 24.07 8.29 1.80
N ASP A 410 22.99 7.61 1.44
CA ASP A 410 21.86 8.22 0.77
C ASP A 410 20.64 8.37 1.71
N PHE A 411 20.45 7.44 2.65
CA PHE A 411 19.40 7.52 3.66
C PHE A 411 19.78 6.78 4.95
N VAL A 412 18.97 6.97 5.99
CA VAL A 412 19.17 6.34 7.29
C VAL A 412 17.87 5.65 7.71
N LYS A 413 18.00 4.45 8.21
CA LYS A 413 16.92 3.67 8.83
C LYS A 413 17.23 3.43 10.29
N GLY A 414 16.20 3.35 11.12
CA GLY A 414 16.29 3.03 12.53
C GLY A 414 15.32 1.91 12.90
N ASP A 415 15.63 1.17 13.95
CA ASP A 415 14.76 0.15 14.54
C ASP A 415 13.94 0.68 15.73
N GLY A 416 14.10 1.97 16.06
CA GLY A 416 13.34 2.65 17.11
C GLY A 416 12.01 3.22 16.62
N VAL A 417 11.31 3.91 17.51
CA VAL A 417 10.00 4.55 17.24
C VAL A 417 10.10 6.05 17.00
N ALA A 418 11.31 6.59 16.89
CA ALA A 418 11.52 8.03 16.65
C ALA A 418 10.92 8.49 15.32
N SER A 419 10.12 9.55 15.36
CA SER A 419 9.47 10.16 14.20
C SER A 419 9.38 11.69 14.36
N SER A 420 9.52 12.41 13.25
CA SER A 420 9.30 13.85 13.16
C SER A 420 8.00 14.22 12.43
N THR A 421 7.19 13.27 12.04
CA THR A 421 5.88 13.52 11.44
C THR A 421 4.89 14.09 12.45
N GLU A 422 3.61 14.01 12.19
CA GLU A 422 2.57 14.48 13.13
C GLU A 422 2.76 13.93 14.54
N MET A 423 2.25 14.68 15.53
CA MET A 423 2.24 14.23 16.91
C MET A 423 1.57 12.87 17.05
N ALA A 424 2.28 11.93 17.63
CA ALA A 424 1.71 10.62 17.92
C ALA A 424 0.84 10.63 19.18
N TYR A 425 1.16 11.49 20.17
CA TYR A 425 0.35 11.71 21.36
C TYR A 425 -0.25 13.13 21.33
N TYR A 426 -1.52 13.24 21.73
CA TYR A 426 -2.24 14.50 21.90
C TYR A 426 -3.30 14.38 23.00
N SER A 427 -3.51 15.46 23.76
CA SER A 427 -4.30 15.42 25.01
C SER A 427 -5.79 15.67 24.82
N ILE A 428 -6.21 16.32 23.72
CA ILE A 428 -7.63 16.56 23.41
C ILE A 428 -8.06 15.66 22.26
N HIS A 429 -9.12 14.89 22.51
CA HIS A 429 -9.70 13.99 21.54
C HIS A 429 -11.17 14.35 21.28
N ASP A 430 -11.59 14.23 20.02
CA ASP A 430 -12.97 14.29 19.59
C ASP A 430 -13.26 13.07 18.72
N GLU A 431 -14.47 12.50 18.80
CA GLU A 431 -14.92 11.42 17.91
C GLU A 431 -15.17 11.92 16.47
N TYR A 432 -15.00 13.21 16.23
CA TYR A 432 -15.11 13.81 14.90
C TYR A 432 -13.94 13.44 14.00
N GLY A 433 -14.24 13.10 12.74
CA GLY A 433 -13.21 12.75 11.75
C GLY A 433 -12.50 11.41 12.04
N ASN A 434 -11.45 11.13 11.26
CA ASN A 434 -10.72 9.86 11.34
C ASN A 434 -9.54 9.88 12.31
N GLY A 435 -8.98 11.06 12.59
CA GLY A 435 -7.78 11.22 13.41
C GLY A 435 -8.05 11.48 14.89
N GLY A 436 -9.20 12.02 15.23
CA GLY A 436 -9.57 12.37 16.62
C GLY A 436 -8.87 13.60 17.19
N ASN A 437 -7.92 14.22 16.50
CA ASN A 437 -7.16 15.40 16.92
C ASN A 437 -7.91 16.71 16.61
N TYR A 438 -9.09 16.86 17.21
CA TYR A 438 -9.94 18.03 17.06
C TYR A 438 -10.23 18.66 18.41
N ILE A 439 -10.17 19.99 18.49
CA ILE A 439 -10.74 20.74 19.61
C ILE A 439 -12.25 20.82 19.37
N PRO A 440 -13.10 20.24 20.26
CA PRO A 440 -14.53 20.14 20.00
C PRO A 440 -15.20 21.49 19.77
N VAL A 441 -14.86 22.48 20.60
CA VAL A 441 -15.31 23.87 20.47
C VAL A 441 -14.24 24.80 21.02
N LEU A 442 -13.81 25.77 20.20
CA LEU A 442 -12.99 26.90 20.64
C LEU A 442 -13.84 28.16 20.54
N LYS A 443 -14.37 28.65 21.70
CA LYS A 443 -15.29 29.77 21.74
C LYS A 443 -14.60 31.11 21.40
N ALA A 444 -15.42 32.10 21.06
CA ALA A 444 -14.94 33.46 20.84
C ALA A 444 -14.10 33.98 22.02
N GLY A 445 -12.87 34.38 21.76
CA GLY A 445 -11.93 34.87 22.76
C GLY A 445 -11.38 33.83 23.75
N GLU A 446 -11.72 32.55 23.59
CA GLU A 446 -11.27 31.46 24.47
C GLU A 446 -9.83 31.02 24.16
N GLU A 447 -9.13 30.61 25.21
CA GLU A 447 -7.82 29.96 25.13
C GLU A 447 -7.98 28.51 25.60
N VAL A 448 -7.48 27.54 24.80
CA VAL A 448 -7.46 26.10 25.10
C VAL A 448 -6.03 25.61 25.01
N GLN A 449 -5.59 24.85 26.01
CA GLN A 449 -4.29 24.19 25.99
C GLN A 449 -4.40 22.77 25.45
N VAL A 450 -3.45 22.40 24.62
CA VAL A 450 -3.27 21.04 24.07
C VAL A 450 -1.84 20.61 24.35
N ASP A 451 -1.69 19.38 24.78
CA ASP A 451 -0.38 18.75 24.90
C ASP A 451 -0.16 17.81 23.72
N MET A 452 1.05 17.86 23.19
CA MET A 452 1.49 17.04 22.06
C MET A 452 2.81 16.38 22.42
N ALA A 453 3.06 15.16 21.90
CA ALA A 453 4.35 14.54 22.11
C ALA A 453 4.82 13.66 20.93
N TRP A 454 6.13 13.57 20.83
CA TRP A 454 6.89 12.76 19.88
C TRP A 454 7.97 11.97 20.62
N ILE A 455 8.36 10.82 20.09
CA ILE A 455 9.62 10.20 20.42
C ILE A 455 10.61 10.57 19.31
N VAL A 456 11.76 11.14 19.69
CA VAL A 456 12.77 11.63 18.75
C VAL A 456 14.13 11.05 19.10
N ASN A 457 15.05 11.04 18.15
CA ASN A 457 16.46 10.73 18.43
C ASN A 457 17.08 11.91 19.19
N GLU A 458 17.87 11.67 20.23
CA GLU A 458 18.46 12.73 21.05
C GLU A 458 19.21 13.81 20.23
N PRO A 459 20.02 13.50 19.21
CA PRO A 459 20.69 14.53 18.40
C PRO A 459 19.73 15.44 17.62
N ASP A 460 18.51 14.99 17.32
CA ASP A 460 17.53 15.74 16.55
C ASP A 460 16.86 16.83 17.38
N LEU A 461 16.93 16.77 18.72
CA LEU A 461 16.45 17.84 19.61
C LEU A 461 17.12 19.19 19.29
N SER A 462 18.37 19.19 18.88
CA SER A 462 19.10 20.42 18.50
C SER A 462 18.68 21.01 17.16
N LYS A 463 17.80 20.34 16.43
CA LYS A 463 17.30 20.73 15.09
C LYS A 463 15.78 20.91 15.05
N ALA A 464 15.09 20.69 16.17
CA ALA A 464 13.64 20.63 16.21
C ALA A 464 12.99 22.00 16.10
N PHE A 465 12.21 22.20 15.06
CA PHE A 465 11.26 23.30 14.90
C PHE A 465 9.85 22.72 14.82
N LEU A 466 8.89 23.39 15.44
CA LEU A 466 7.51 22.92 15.45
C LEU A 466 6.69 23.69 14.40
N ASN A 467 6.15 22.97 13.46
CA ASN A 467 5.14 23.43 12.53
C ASN A 467 3.75 23.17 13.13
N LEU A 468 2.96 24.22 13.31
CA LEU A 468 1.58 24.17 13.83
C LEU A 468 0.54 24.44 12.74
N SER A 469 0.94 24.52 11.47
CA SER A 469 0.01 24.72 10.36
C SER A 469 -0.84 23.46 10.14
N GLY A 470 -2.06 23.65 9.64
CA GLY A 470 -2.97 22.55 9.33
C GLY A 470 -2.51 21.62 8.18
N GLU A 471 -1.44 21.98 7.47
CA GLU A 471 -0.88 21.14 6.39
C GLU A 471 0.01 20.01 6.93
N GLY A 472 0.57 20.14 8.13
CA GLY A 472 1.42 19.14 8.76
C GLY A 472 2.75 18.86 8.06
N SER A 473 3.23 19.72 7.14
CA SER A 473 4.49 19.52 6.44
C SER A 473 5.68 19.44 7.41
N CYS A 474 6.56 18.46 7.20
CA CYS A 474 7.81 18.30 7.94
C CYS A 474 9.04 18.13 7.03
N TRP A 475 8.85 18.08 5.70
CA TRP A 475 9.89 17.75 4.72
C TRP A 475 10.29 18.93 3.84
N GLU A 476 9.46 19.98 3.76
CA GLU A 476 9.65 21.11 2.89
C GLU A 476 9.10 22.41 3.49
N PHE A 477 9.55 23.55 2.97
CA PHE A 477 9.05 24.87 3.29
C PHE A 477 7.90 25.24 2.34
N THR A 478 6.70 24.72 2.60
CA THR A 478 5.50 25.05 1.82
C THR A 478 5.20 26.55 1.84
N GLU A 479 4.34 27.02 0.95
CA GLU A 479 3.88 28.42 0.96
C GLU A 479 3.27 28.80 2.32
N THR A 480 2.46 27.90 2.91
CA THR A 480 1.86 28.10 4.24
C THR A 480 2.94 28.22 5.32
N VAL A 481 3.93 27.33 5.37
CA VAL A 481 5.03 27.41 6.35
C VAL A 481 5.81 28.73 6.22
N ARG A 482 6.04 29.21 5.00
CA ARG A 482 6.73 30.48 4.77
C ARG A 482 5.91 31.69 5.21
N GLU A 483 4.60 31.65 5.06
CA GLU A 483 3.70 32.72 5.46
C GLU A 483 3.48 32.74 6.97
N THR A 484 3.21 31.58 7.57
CA THR A 484 2.79 31.47 8.96
C THR A 484 3.96 31.22 9.94
N GLY A 485 5.05 30.63 9.47
CA GLY A 485 6.28 30.44 10.24
C GLY A 485 6.29 29.21 11.14
N LEU A 486 7.36 29.11 11.93
CA LEU A 486 7.67 27.99 12.81
C LEU A 486 7.97 28.43 14.24
N VAL A 487 7.88 27.51 15.19
CA VAL A 487 8.36 27.72 16.56
C VAL A 487 9.70 27.05 16.76
N ASP A 488 10.74 27.76 17.13
CA ASP A 488 12.05 27.19 17.47
C ASP A 488 11.98 26.54 18.86
N ILE A 489 11.90 25.23 18.91
CA ILE A 489 11.80 24.41 20.13
C ILE A 489 13.07 23.61 20.42
N ARG A 490 14.19 23.96 19.79
CA ARG A 490 15.48 23.27 19.96
C ARG A 490 15.91 23.20 21.43
N GLN A 491 16.46 22.04 21.86
CA GLN A 491 16.95 21.75 23.20
C GLN A 491 18.45 21.47 23.19
#